data_eb3a513a8cc72ae53ea97c06714f4082
#
_entry.id   eb3a513a8cc72ae53ea97c06714f4082
#
_cell.length_a   1.000
_cell.length_b   1.000
_cell.length_c   1.000
_cell.angle_alpha   90.00
_cell.angle_beta   90.00
_cell.angle_gamma   90.00
#
_symmetry.space_group_name_H-M   'P 1'
#
loop_
_entity.id
_entity.type
_entity.pdbx_description
1 polymer ?
#
loop_
_entity_poly.entity_id
_entity_poly.type
_entity_poly.pdbx_seq_one_letter_code
_entity_poly.pdbx_strand_id
1 'polypeptide(L)'
;MTKCAQFLPSSRSVFVSLIELERVNRTDMSKTFLLIHGSWHGGWAWDSVIRTLSARGHCAHAPTLAGHGPGVPRVGITHADCVDSVLLYIDQQALKDIVLVGHSFGGTVVQRVAQQVATRIAGIVFLDSLVLAHDQCVFDNLPVDYVNAFTALAKASSDNTMLIPWEIWRDNFMQDAPESTARSFWERLCPEPNQVNWDRLDLRSFSSLAMPRSFIYCRQDKALPAGYFHPRMSSRLGKFKMIEMDGGHEVMFTRPAELADKIIEASSD
;
A
#
# COMPACT_ATOMS: atom_id res chain seq x y z
N MET A 1 -37.93 66.37 3.98
CA MET A 1 -36.49 66.08 3.84
C MET A 1 -36.16 64.92 4.78
N THR A 2 -36.14 63.70 4.31
CA THR A 2 -35.85 62.52 5.14
C THR A 2 -34.77 61.73 4.42
N LYS A 3 -33.56 61.66 5.05
CA LYS A 3 -32.37 61.01 4.52
C LYS A 3 -32.54 59.49 4.65
N CYS A 4 -32.39 58.76 3.55
CA CYS A 4 -32.18 57.32 3.55
C CYS A 4 -30.75 57.02 4.00
N ALA A 5 -30.59 56.23 5.07
CA ALA A 5 -29.33 55.66 5.48
C ALA A 5 -29.18 54.31 4.72
N GLN A 6 -28.09 54.20 3.92
CA GLN A 6 -27.66 52.95 3.33
C GLN A 6 -26.92 52.12 4.38
N PHE A 7 -27.44 50.92 4.68
CA PHE A 7 -26.74 49.92 5.47
C PHE A 7 -25.73 49.16 4.58
N LEU A 8 -24.45 49.33 4.88
CA LEU A 8 -23.41 48.48 4.36
C LEU A 8 -23.36 47.17 5.21
N PRO A 9 -23.30 45.98 4.60
CA PRO A 9 -23.18 44.75 5.38
C PRO A 9 -21.81 44.70 6.09
N SER A 10 -21.79 44.28 7.36
CA SER A 10 -20.64 44.24 8.21
C SER A 10 -19.61 43.18 7.71
N SER A 11 -18.33 43.54 7.73
CA SER A 11 -17.19 42.68 7.33
C SER A 11 -17.12 41.31 8.04
N ARG A 12 -17.86 41.12 9.13
CA ARG A 12 -17.99 39.82 9.83
C ARG A 12 -18.76 38.77 9.04
N SER A 13 -19.76 39.14 8.22
CA SER A 13 -20.58 38.18 7.46
C SER A 13 -19.83 37.53 6.30
N VAL A 14 -18.86 38.23 5.69
CA VAL A 14 -18.08 37.72 4.56
C VAL A 14 -17.00 36.73 5.04
N PHE A 15 -16.40 36.96 6.21
CA PHE A 15 -15.39 36.06 6.78
C PHE A 15 -15.98 34.72 7.25
N VAL A 16 -17.18 34.71 7.81
CA VAL A 16 -17.87 33.48 8.21
C VAL A 16 -18.23 32.65 6.99
N SER A 17 -18.67 33.27 5.90
CA SER A 17 -18.98 32.60 4.64
C SER A 17 -17.75 31.97 3.96
N LEU A 18 -16.57 32.62 4.02
CA LEU A 18 -15.34 32.07 3.47
C LEU A 18 -14.83 30.85 4.27
N ILE A 19 -14.93 30.90 5.61
CA ILE A 19 -14.55 29.79 6.48
C ILE A 19 -15.54 28.61 6.31
N GLU A 20 -16.82 28.87 6.11
CA GLU A 20 -17.80 27.82 5.80
C GLU A 20 -17.61 27.24 4.41
N LEU A 21 -17.29 28.02 3.38
CA LEU A 21 -16.93 27.57 2.04
C LEU A 21 -15.63 26.75 2.03
N GLU A 22 -14.62 27.13 2.82
CA GLU A 22 -13.42 26.33 2.98
C GLU A 22 -13.65 25.04 3.79
N ARG A 23 -14.58 25.04 4.75
CA ARG A 23 -15.03 23.83 5.45
C ARG A 23 -15.85 22.90 4.52
N VAL A 24 -16.76 23.43 3.72
CA VAL A 24 -17.54 22.67 2.74
C VAL A 24 -16.62 22.08 1.67
N ASN A 25 -15.61 22.81 1.17
CA ASN A 25 -14.61 22.27 0.25
C ASN A 25 -13.68 21.23 0.91
N ARG A 26 -13.44 21.28 2.23
CA ARG A 26 -12.66 20.26 2.95
C ARG A 26 -13.45 18.98 3.22
N THR A 27 -14.76 19.05 3.39
CA THR A 27 -15.62 17.87 3.62
C THR A 27 -15.91 17.08 2.34
N ASP A 28 -15.75 17.69 1.16
CA ASP A 28 -15.94 17.03 -0.15
C ASP A 28 -14.68 16.25 -0.64
N MET A 29 -13.63 16.20 0.17
CA MET A 29 -12.33 15.59 -0.17
C MET A 29 -11.98 14.35 0.66
N SER A 30 -12.94 13.75 1.38
CA SER A 30 -12.69 12.49 2.09
C SER A 30 -12.49 11.35 1.10
N LYS A 31 -11.30 10.71 1.14
CA LYS A 31 -10.98 9.54 0.30
C LYS A 31 -11.08 8.26 1.10
N THR A 32 -11.35 7.16 0.40
CA THR A 32 -11.31 5.81 0.98
C THR A 32 -10.04 5.11 0.51
N PHE A 33 -9.14 4.79 1.44
CA PHE A 33 -7.91 4.06 1.19
C PHE A 33 -8.07 2.59 1.57
N LEU A 34 -7.60 1.69 0.71
CA LEU A 34 -7.48 0.27 1.01
C LEU A 34 -6.00 -0.12 0.90
N LEU A 35 -5.39 -0.41 2.06
CA LEU A 35 -3.95 -0.58 2.23
C LEU A 35 -3.62 -2.07 2.27
N ILE A 36 -2.84 -2.55 1.30
CA ILE A 36 -2.48 -3.95 1.15
C ILE A 36 -1.01 -4.12 1.55
N HIS A 37 -0.80 -4.96 2.55
CA HIS A 37 0.52 -5.21 3.14
C HIS A 37 1.44 -6.04 2.24
N GLY A 38 2.74 -5.99 2.54
CA GLY A 38 3.79 -6.80 1.92
C GLY A 38 3.89 -8.21 2.51
N SER A 39 4.88 -8.98 2.06
CA SER A 39 5.18 -10.32 2.58
C SER A 39 5.35 -10.32 4.09
N TRP A 40 5.01 -11.43 4.74
CA TRP A 40 5.15 -11.68 6.20
C TRP A 40 4.27 -10.84 7.13
N HIS A 41 3.58 -9.82 6.62
CA HIS A 41 2.77 -8.91 7.42
C HIS A 41 1.30 -9.34 7.51
N GLY A 42 0.51 -8.49 8.12
CA GLY A 42 -0.94 -8.47 8.11
C GLY A 42 -1.41 -7.02 8.07
N GLY A 43 -2.71 -6.79 8.10
CA GLY A 43 -3.30 -5.45 8.11
C GLY A 43 -2.77 -4.54 9.22
N TRP A 44 -2.33 -5.13 10.34
CA TRP A 44 -1.73 -4.44 11.49
C TRP A 44 -0.51 -3.56 11.12
N ALA A 45 0.18 -3.87 10.02
CA ALA A 45 1.31 -3.06 9.56
C ALA A 45 0.92 -1.62 9.26
N TRP A 46 -0.33 -1.38 8.96
CA TRP A 46 -0.87 -0.08 8.62
C TRP A 46 -1.51 0.70 9.76
N ASP A 47 -1.55 0.15 10.99
CA ASP A 47 -2.27 0.75 12.12
C ASP A 47 -1.91 2.22 12.37
N SER A 48 -0.62 2.58 12.30
CA SER A 48 -0.16 3.96 12.53
C SER A 48 -0.51 4.88 11.37
N VAL A 49 -0.43 4.37 10.12
CA VAL A 49 -0.80 5.11 8.91
C VAL A 49 -2.31 5.34 8.89
N ILE A 50 -3.13 4.34 9.24
CA ILE A 50 -4.60 4.46 9.34
C ILE A 50 -4.98 5.53 10.34
N ARG A 51 -4.37 5.53 11.53
CA ARG A 51 -4.62 6.59 12.54
C ARG A 51 -4.35 7.98 11.97
N THR A 52 -3.27 8.13 11.23
CA THR A 52 -2.91 9.41 10.63
C THR A 52 -3.86 9.82 9.51
N LEU A 53 -4.21 8.91 8.59
CA LEU A 53 -5.18 9.17 7.52
C LEU A 53 -6.55 9.56 8.11
N SER A 54 -6.99 8.85 9.16
CA SER A 54 -8.25 9.15 9.86
C SER A 54 -8.21 10.53 10.52
N ALA A 55 -7.10 10.90 11.16
CA ALA A 55 -6.93 12.24 11.75
C ALA A 55 -6.94 13.36 10.69
N ARG A 56 -6.66 13.04 9.43
CA ARG A 56 -6.76 13.96 8.28
C ARG A 56 -8.13 13.93 7.58
N GLY A 57 -9.10 13.19 8.14
CA GLY A 57 -10.49 13.15 7.63
C GLY A 57 -10.73 12.13 6.52
N HIS A 58 -9.82 11.17 6.31
CA HIS A 58 -9.98 10.10 5.34
C HIS A 58 -10.45 8.80 5.99
N CYS A 59 -11.08 7.92 5.20
CA CYS A 59 -11.38 6.55 5.61
C CYS A 59 -10.25 5.63 5.14
N ALA A 60 -9.77 4.73 6.00
CA ALA A 60 -8.71 3.79 5.64
C ALA A 60 -8.97 2.40 6.21
N HIS A 61 -8.74 1.39 5.38
CA HIS A 61 -8.92 -0.02 5.67
C HIS A 61 -7.63 -0.78 5.36
N ALA A 62 -7.34 -1.83 6.11
CA ALA A 62 -6.20 -2.71 5.86
C ALA A 62 -6.58 -4.16 6.19
N PRO A 63 -7.14 -4.91 5.24
CA PRO A 63 -7.39 -6.33 5.44
C PRO A 63 -6.08 -7.11 5.57
N THR A 64 -6.12 -8.23 6.28
CA THR A 64 -5.05 -9.22 6.26
C THR A 64 -5.31 -10.20 5.13
N LEU A 65 -4.31 -10.44 4.27
CA LEU A 65 -4.39 -11.36 3.14
C LEU A 65 -4.58 -12.81 3.60
N ALA A 66 -5.18 -13.64 2.78
CA ALA A 66 -5.28 -15.07 3.02
C ALA A 66 -3.89 -15.68 3.29
N GLY A 67 -3.80 -16.63 4.22
CA GLY A 67 -2.55 -17.26 4.62
C GLY A 67 -1.65 -16.40 5.53
N HIS A 68 -2.03 -15.17 5.83
CA HIS A 68 -1.28 -14.26 6.71
C HIS A 68 -2.01 -14.09 8.05
N GLY A 69 -1.26 -13.68 9.07
CA GLY A 69 -1.80 -13.52 10.43
C GLY A 69 -1.60 -14.75 11.33
N PRO A 70 -1.93 -14.63 12.63
CA PRO A 70 -1.73 -15.70 13.60
C PRO A 70 -2.75 -16.82 13.45
N GLY A 71 -2.28 -18.08 13.53
CA GLY A 71 -3.16 -19.25 13.62
C GLY A 71 -3.96 -19.62 12.37
N VAL A 72 -3.73 -18.95 11.22
CA VAL A 72 -4.43 -19.28 9.97
C VAL A 72 -3.68 -20.39 9.19
N PRO A 73 -4.41 -21.26 8.45
CA PRO A 73 -3.80 -22.23 7.54
C PRO A 73 -2.98 -21.52 6.44
N ARG A 74 -1.82 -22.10 6.07
CA ARG A 74 -0.93 -21.57 5.02
C ARG A 74 -0.69 -22.57 3.89
N VAL A 75 -0.91 -23.84 4.15
CA VAL A 75 -0.75 -24.90 3.16
C VAL A 75 -1.72 -24.71 2.00
N GLY A 76 -1.19 -24.67 0.78
CA GLY A 76 -1.99 -24.58 -0.44
C GLY A 76 -2.52 -23.18 -0.75
N ILE A 77 -2.22 -22.16 0.06
CA ILE A 77 -2.60 -20.77 -0.22
C ILE A 77 -1.86 -20.30 -1.48
N THR A 78 -2.64 -19.77 -2.42
CA THR A 78 -2.21 -19.23 -3.70
C THR A 78 -2.28 -17.70 -3.73
N HIS A 79 -1.67 -17.08 -4.75
CA HIS A 79 -1.82 -15.65 -4.99
C HIS A 79 -3.29 -15.27 -5.26
N ALA A 80 -4.06 -16.16 -5.90
CA ALA A 80 -5.49 -15.94 -6.14
C ALA A 80 -6.27 -15.85 -4.82
N ASP A 81 -5.96 -16.69 -3.82
CA ASP A 81 -6.61 -16.61 -2.50
C ASP A 81 -6.32 -15.27 -1.80
N CYS A 82 -5.11 -14.73 -1.96
CA CYS A 82 -4.79 -13.38 -1.46
C CYS A 82 -5.65 -12.32 -2.14
N VAL A 83 -5.82 -12.38 -3.47
CA VAL A 83 -6.69 -11.46 -4.22
C VAL A 83 -8.14 -11.59 -3.78
N ASP A 84 -8.66 -12.82 -3.69
CA ASP A 84 -10.04 -13.10 -3.32
C ASP A 84 -10.37 -12.61 -1.91
N SER A 85 -9.42 -12.70 -0.98
CA SER A 85 -9.59 -12.15 0.38
C SER A 85 -9.80 -10.63 0.37
N VAL A 86 -9.13 -9.89 -0.53
CA VAL A 86 -9.31 -8.45 -0.69
C VAL A 86 -10.64 -8.14 -1.37
N LEU A 87 -11.02 -8.89 -2.41
CA LEU A 87 -12.31 -8.70 -3.11
C LEU A 87 -13.48 -8.94 -2.16
N LEU A 88 -13.41 -10.01 -1.36
CA LEU A 88 -14.40 -10.30 -0.34
C LEU A 88 -14.52 -9.17 0.68
N TYR A 89 -13.39 -8.60 1.11
CA TYR A 89 -13.38 -7.46 2.02
C TYR A 89 -14.04 -6.22 1.40
N ILE A 90 -13.73 -5.91 0.13
CA ILE A 90 -14.34 -4.80 -0.62
C ILE A 90 -15.87 -4.97 -0.68
N ASP A 91 -16.34 -6.19 -0.92
CA ASP A 91 -17.78 -6.48 -0.99
C ASP A 91 -18.44 -6.39 0.39
N GLN A 92 -17.85 -6.99 1.42
CA GLN A 92 -18.39 -6.98 2.79
C GLN A 92 -18.49 -5.55 3.36
N GLN A 93 -17.53 -4.69 3.03
CA GLN A 93 -17.52 -3.29 3.46
C GLN A 93 -18.24 -2.36 2.48
N ALA A 94 -18.78 -2.88 1.37
CA ALA A 94 -19.43 -2.13 0.29
C ALA A 94 -18.58 -0.95 -0.21
N LEU A 95 -17.24 -1.10 -0.28
CA LEU A 95 -16.32 -0.01 -0.62
C LEU A 95 -16.46 0.40 -2.08
N LYS A 96 -16.37 1.72 -2.32
CA LYS A 96 -16.37 2.37 -3.63
C LYS A 96 -15.40 3.54 -3.63
N ASP A 97 -15.04 4.01 -4.82
CA ASP A 97 -14.10 5.13 -5.01
C ASP A 97 -12.79 4.93 -4.24
N ILE A 98 -12.28 3.70 -4.30
CA ILE A 98 -11.16 3.23 -3.50
C ILE A 98 -9.85 3.70 -4.12
N VAL A 99 -8.97 4.28 -3.32
CA VAL A 99 -7.55 4.37 -3.61
C VAL A 99 -6.88 3.09 -3.06
N LEU A 100 -6.49 2.18 -3.98
CA LEU A 100 -5.71 0.99 -3.61
C LEU A 100 -4.27 1.38 -3.34
N VAL A 101 -3.73 0.97 -2.19
CA VAL A 101 -2.32 1.16 -1.85
C VAL A 101 -1.69 -0.20 -1.65
N GLY A 102 -0.67 -0.54 -2.44
CA GLY A 102 0.06 -1.81 -2.30
C GLY A 102 1.50 -1.57 -1.90
N HIS A 103 1.95 -2.20 -0.82
CA HIS A 103 3.34 -2.18 -0.39
C HIS A 103 4.04 -3.49 -0.79
N SER A 104 5.25 -3.41 -1.35
CA SER A 104 6.08 -4.59 -1.64
C SER A 104 5.31 -5.67 -2.42
N PHE A 105 5.18 -6.90 -1.90
CA PHE A 105 4.34 -7.98 -2.45
C PHE A 105 2.88 -7.52 -2.70
N GLY A 106 2.32 -6.69 -1.83
CA GLY A 106 0.96 -6.17 -1.95
C GLY A 106 0.68 -5.45 -3.27
N GLY A 107 1.71 -4.94 -3.97
CA GLY A 107 1.57 -4.38 -5.31
C GLY A 107 1.10 -5.39 -6.36
N THR A 108 1.49 -6.64 -6.24
CA THR A 108 1.04 -7.72 -7.14
C THR A 108 -0.43 -8.04 -6.91
N VAL A 109 -0.87 -7.97 -5.66
CA VAL A 109 -2.28 -8.17 -5.28
C VAL A 109 -3.14 -7.02 -5.80
N VAL A 110 -2.73 -5.75 -5.61
CA VAL A 110 -3.51 -4.61 -6.10
C VAL A 110 -3.59 -4.57 -7.63
N GLN A 111 -2.57 -5.05 -8.36
CA GLN A 111 -2.65 -5.19 -9.81
C GLN A 111 -3.82 -6.12 -10.22
N ARG A 112 -3.98 -7.26 -9.54
CA ARG A 112 -5.03 -8.23 -9.82
C ARG A 112 -6.41 -7.76 -9.36
N VAL A 113 -6.50 -7.16 -8.16
CA VAL A 113 -7.75 -6.60 -7.62
C VAL A 113 -8.28 -5.50 -8.55
N ALA A 114 -7.40 -4.58 -8.99
CA ALA A 114 -7.80 -3.49 -9.88
C ALA A 114 -8.41 -3.96 -11.21
N GLN A 115 -7.95 -5.11 -11.74
CA GLN A 115 -8.53 -5.67 -12.96
C GLN A 115 -9.96 -6.20 -12.75
N GLN A 116 -10.27 -6.72 -11.56
CA GLN A 116 -11.54 -7.37 -11.27
C GLN A 116 -12.64 -6.39 -10.85
N VAL A 117 -12.28 -5.30 -10.18
CA VAL A 117 -13.24 -4.31 -9.66
C VAL A 117 -12.91 -2.89 -10.11
N ALA A 118 -12.44 -2.72 -11.36
CA ALA A 118 -11.97 -1.46 -11.92
C ALA A 118 -12.94 -0.28 -11.72
N THR A 119 -14.25 -0.53 -11.77
CA THR A 119 -15.30 0.49 -11.59
C THR A 119 -15.42 1.00 -10.15
N ARG A 120 -14.79 0.32 -9.20
CA ARG A 120 -14.77 0.73 -7.78
C ARG A 120 -13.47 1.44 -7.39
N ILE A 121 -12.48 1.50 -8.31
CA ILE A 121 -11.12 2.01 -8.04
C ILE A 121 -10.97 3.42 -8.58
N ALA A 122 -10.69 4.37 -7.69
CA ALA A 122 -10.40 5.76 -8.03
C ALA A 122 -8.94 5.97 -8.42
N GLY A 123 -8.00 5.18 -7.88
CA GLY A 123 -6.58 5.27 -8.17
C GLY A 123 -5.78 4.15 -7.51
N ILE A 124 -4.52 4.00 -7.93
CA ILE A 124 -3.61 3.00 -7.38
C ILE A 124 -2.30 3.67 -6.97
N VAL A 125 -1.83 3.37 -5.76
CA VAL A 125 -0.55 3.81 -5.23
C VAL A 125 0.32 2.59 -4.94
N PHE A 126 1.50 2.55 -5.51
CA PHE A 126 2.53 1.53 -5.26
C PHE A 126 3.59 2.12 -4.33
N LEU A 127 3.78 1.53 -3.16
CA LEU A 127 4.80 1.93 -2.18
C LEU A 127 5.93 0.90 -2.22
N ASP A 128 7.11 1.28 -2.73
CA ASP A 128 8.27 0.39 -2.94
C ASP A 128 7.86 -1.04 -3.30
N SER A 129 7.10 -1.13 -4.39
CA SER A 129 6.23 -2.26 -4.66
C SER A 129 6.69 -3.09 -5.86
N LEU A 130 6.41 -4.37 -5.79
CA LEU A 130 6.54 -5.24 -6.95
C LEU A 130 5.43 -4.93 -7.96
N VAL A 131 5.84 -4.59 -9.17
CA VAL A 131 4.95 -4.41 -10.33
C VAL A 131 5.35 -5.45 -11.36
N LEU A 132 4.50 -6.45 -11.57
CA LEU A 132 4.81 -7.55 -12.48
C LEU A 132 4.31 -7.25 -13.88
N ALA A 133 4.99 -7.83 -14.89
CA ALA A 133 4.45 -7.93 -16.23
C ALA A 133 3.51 -9.15 -16.33
N HIS A 134 2.69 -9.17 -17.39
CA HIS A 134 1.82 -10.33 -17.66
C HIS A 134 2.65 -11.63 -17.75
N ASP A 135 2.09 -12.71 -17.21
CA ASP A 135 2.67 -14.05 -17.15
C ASP A 135 4.00 -14.13 -16.37
N GLN A 136 4.23 -13.21 -15.43
CA GLN A 136 5.33 -13.30 -14.47
C GLN A 136 4.82 -13.68 -13.08
N CYS A 137 5.70 -14.31 -12.30
CA CYS A 137 5.53 -14.51 -10.87
C CYS A 137 6.48 -13.58 -10.08
N VAL A 138 6.32 -13.54 -8.76
CA VAL A 138 7.19 -12.72 -7.88
C VAL A 138 8.65 -13.11 -8.06
N PHE A 139 8.96 -14.41 -8.02
CA PHE A 139 10.33 -14.90 -8.09
C PHE A 139 11.04 -14.67 -9.43
N ASP A 140 10.31 -14.47 -10.54
CA ASP A 140 10.91 -14.01 -11.82
C ASP A 140 11.53 -12.60 -11.69
N ASN A 141 11.20 -11.86 -10.64
CA ASN A 141 11.53 -10.45 -10.47
C ASN A 141 12.50 -10.16 -9.31
N LEU A 142 12.88 -11.18 -8.55
CA LEU A 142 13.87 -11.06 -7.48
C LEU A 142 15.26 -11.48 -7.95
N PRO A 143 16.33 -11.04 -7.26
CA PRO A 143 17.67 -11.60 -7.47
C PRO A 143 17.67 -13.11 -7.24
N VAL A 144 18.43 -13.85 -8.04
CA VAL A 144 18.48 -15.33 -7.98
C VAL A 144 18.90 -15.85 -6.59
N ASP A 145 19.79 -15.14 -5.91
CA ASP A 145 20.24 -15.53 -4.56
C ASP A 145 19.10 -15.41 -3.54
N TYR A 146 18.20 -14.41 -3.69
CA TYR A 146 17.02 -14.27 -2.84
C TYR A 146 16.03 -15.42 -3.09
N VAL A 147 15.79 -15.75 -4.36
CA VAL A 147 14.91 -16.88 -4.74
C VAL A 147 15.44 -18.19 -4.17
N ASN A 148 16.75 -18.43 -4.27
CA ASN A 148 17.39 -19.63 -3.73
C ASN A 148 17.26 -19.70 -2.21
N ALA A 149 17.54 -18.59 -1.50
CA ALA A 149 17.44 -18.52 -0.04
C ALA A 149 15.99 -18.75 0.44
N PHE A 150 15.02 -18.07 -0.13
CA PHE A 150 13.60 -18.22 0.23
C PHE A 150 13.06 -19.63 -0.10
N THR A 151 13.47 -20.19 -1.24
CA THR A 151 13.14 -21.57 -1.60
C THR A 151 13.72 -22.58 -0.60
N ALA A 152 14.96 -22.36 -0.13
CA ALA A 152 15.57 -23.20 0.90
C ALA A 152 14.82 -23.12 2.24
N LEU A 153 14.43 -21.92 2.66
CA LEU A 153 13.60 -21.73 3.87
C LEU A 153 12.26 -22.46 3.76
N ALA A 154 11.58 -22.32 2.63
CA ALA A 154 10.31 -22.99 2.39
C ALA A 154 10.43 -24.52 2.39
N LYS A 155 11.51 -25.08 1.81
CA LYS A 155 11.78 -26.53 1.83
C LYS A 155 12.10 -27.05 3.24
N ALA A 156 12.68 -26.23 4.10
CA ALA A 156 12.97 -26.59 5.49
C ALA A 156 11.73 -26.51 6.40
N SER A 157 10.68 -25.82 5.97
CA SER A 157 9.42 -25.66 6.69
C SER A 157 8.50 -26.85 6.47
N SER A 158 7.72 -27.22 7.48
CA SER A 158 6.75 -28.32 7.41
C SER A 158 5.50 -28.00 6.57
N ASP A 159 5.22 -26.72 6.34
CA ASP A 159 4.02 -26.21 5.67
C ASP A 159 4.33 -25.40 4.40
N ASN A 160 5.54 -25.54 3.85
CA ASN A 160 6.01 -24.83 2.65
C ASN A 160 5.86 -23.32 2.77
N THR A 161 6.30 -22.79 3.91
CA THR A 161 6.31 -21.34 4.20
C THR A 161 7.74 -20.84 4.41
N MET A 162 7.93 -19.54 4.30
CA MET A 162 9.20 -18.88 4.57
C MET A 162 8.99 -17.67 5.48
N LEU A 163 9.85 -17.54 6.50
CA LEU A 163 9.93 -16.35 7.34
C LEU A 163 11.30 -15.72 7.11
N ILE A 164 11.31 -14.40 6.96
CA ILE A 164 12.55 -13.65 6.77
C ILE A 164 13.45 -13.78 7.99
N PRO A 165 14.74 -14.15 7.83
CA PRO A 165 15.71 -14.19 8.93
C PRO A 165 15.91 -12.82 9.57
N TRP A 166 16.16 -12.83 10.88
CA TRP A 166 16.34 -11.61 11.68
C TRP A 166 17.40 -10.67 11.11
N GLU A 167 18.56 -11.22 10.70
CA GLU A 167 19.69 -10.44 10.20
C GLU A 167 19.30 -9.70 8.90
N ILE A 168 18.59 -10.37 8.00
CA ILE A 168 18.12 -9.76 6.74
C ILE A 168 17.06 -8.70 7.03
N TRP A 169 16.13 -9.00 7.94
CA TRP A 169 15.12 -8.02 8.35
C TRP A 169 15.74 -6.75 8.93
N ARG A 170 16.66 -6.91 9.90
CA ARG A 170 17.35 -5.79 10.55
C ARG A 170 18.14 -4.95 9.55
N ASP A 171 18.93 -5.60 8.67
CA ASP A 171 19.96 -4.92 7.87
C ASP A 171 19.42 -4.37 6.54
N ASN A 172 18.31 -4.91 6.02
CA ASN A 172 17.79 -4.56 4.71
C ASN A 172 16.36 -3.96 4.74
N PHE A 173 15.55 -4.33 5.72
CA PHE A 173 14.15 -3.88 5.78
C PHE A 173 13.94 -2.79 6.83
N MET A 174 14.57 -2.91 8.00
CA MET A 174 14.43 -1.99 9.13
C MET A 174 15.74 -1.31 9.53
N GLN A 175 16.66 -1.13 8.59
CA GLN A 175 18.00 -0.56 8.82
C GLN A 175 17.99 0.91 9.26
N ASP A 176 16.86 1.60 9.09
CA ASP A 176 16.63 2.99 9.50
C ASP A 176 15.93 3.12 10.86
N ALA A 177 15.71 1.99 11.56
CA ALA A 177 15.10 1.94 12.88
C ALA A 177 16.08 1.51 13.98
N PRO A 178 15.86 1.89 15.26
CA PRO A 178 16.56 1.28 16.38
C PRO A 178 16.33 -0.23 16.41
N GLU A 179 17.37 -1.01 16.80
CA GLU A 179 17.30 -2.48 16.82
C GLU A 179 16.13 -3.03 17.65
N SER A 180 15.85 -2.41 18.80
CA SER A 180 14.71 -2.80 19.65
C SER A 180 13.37 -2.62 18.93
N THR A 181 13.22 -1.57 18.13
CA THR A 181 12.04 -1.32 17.30
C THR A 181 11.94 -2.36 16.18
N ALA A 182 13.03 -2.59 15.45
CA ALA A 182 13.09 -3.60 14.40
C ALA A 182 12.73 -5.00 14.95
N ARG A 183 13.24 -5.35 16.14
CA ARG A 183 12.96 -6.63 16.83
C ARG A 183 11.47 -6.76 17.16
N SER A 184 10.86 -5.73 17.73
CA SER A 184 9.46 -5.76 18.13
C SER A 184 8.50 -5.96 16.94
N PHE A 185 8.85 -5.47 15.75
CA PHE A 185 8.08 -5.72 14.53
C PHE A 185 8.37 -7.09 13.94
N TRP A 186 9.64 -7.54 13.94
CA TRP A 186 10.00 -8.87 13.45
C TRP A 186 9.27 -10.00 14.20
N GLU A 187 9.08 -9.87 15.51
CA GLU A 187 8.35 -10.83 16.35
C GLU A 187 6.85 -10.90 16.01
N ARG A 188 6.31 -9.92 15.27
CA ARG A 188 4.93 -9.90 14.81
C ARG A 188 4.74 -10.46 13.41
N LEU A 189 5.83 -10.70 12.68
CA LEU A 189 5.77 -11.25 11.33
C LEU A 189 5.20 -12.68 11.36
N CYS A 190 4.56 -13.06 10.28
CA CYS A 190 4.09 -14.42 10.06
C CYS A 190 4.81 -15.06 8.86
N PRO A 191 4.97 -16.39 8.82
CA PRO A 191 5.51 -17.06 7.65
C PRO A 191 4.67 -16.79 6.41
N GLU A 192 5.35 -16.51 5.29
CA GLU A 192 4.75 -16.32 3.96
C GLU A 192 4.47 -17.66 3.30
N PRO A 193 3.27 -17.94 2.77
CA PRO A 193 3.03 -19.09 1.92
C PRO A 193 3.91 -19.03 0.66
N ASN A 194 4.77 -20.02 0.44
CA ASN A 194 5.74 -19.98 -0.65
C ASN A 194 5.07 -19.99 -2.04
N GLN A 195 3.92 -20.64 -2.19
CA GLN A 195 3.22 -20.79 -3.46
C GLN A 195 2.85 -19.42 -4.08
N VAL A 196 2.46 -18.42 -3.27
CA VAL A 196 2.06 -17.09 -3.76
C VAL A 196 3.16 -16.41 -4.58
N ASN A 197 4.42 -16.78 -4.36
CA ASN A 197 5.57 -16.22 -5.05
C ASN A 197 5.89 -16.91 -6.39
N TRP A 198 5.36 -18.13 -6.61
CA TRP A 198 5.51 -18.92 -7.84
C TRP A 198 4.33 -18.79 -8.80
N ASP A 199 3.19 -18.30 -8.33
CA ASP A 199 1.99 -18.17 -9.15
C ASP A 199 2.17 -17.09 -10.23
N ARG A 200 1.95 -17.47 -11.48
CA ARG A 200 2.02 -16.57 -12.62
C ARG A 200 0.74 -15.75 -12.74
N LEU A 201 0.88 -14.45 -12.93
CA LEU A 201 -0.24 -13.52 -12.91
C LEU A 201 -0.73 -13.17 -14.32
N ASP A 202 -2.02 -13.33 -14.55
CA ASP A 202 -2.66 -12.77 -15.74
C ASP A 202 -2.89 -11.26 -15.56
N LEU A 203 -2.02 -10.46 -16.15
CA LEU A 203 -2.04 -9.00 -16.10
C LEU A 203 -2.31 -8.35 -17.47
N ARG A 204 -2.88 -9.09 -18.44
CA ARG A 204 -3.14 -8.59 -19.81
C ARG A 204 -3.93 -7.30 -19.84
N SER A 205 -4.95 -7.18 -19.00
CA SER A 205 -5.81 -5.99 -18.97
C SER A 205 -5.31 -4.89 -18.03
N PHE A 206 -4.27 -5.12 -17.22
CA PHE A 206 -3.83 -4.13 -16.23
C PHE A 206 -3.35 -2.83 -16.88
N SER A 207 -2.59 -2.91 -17.98
CA SER A 207 -2.06 -1.73 -18.68
C SER A 207 -3.15 -0.85 -19.30
N SER A 208 -4.30 -1.43 -19.66
CA SER A 208 -5.43 -0.72 -20.29
C SER A 208 -6.37 -0.07 -19.27
N LEU A 209 -6.18 -0.29 -17.96
CA LEU A 209 -6.99 0.36 -16.93
C LEU A 209 -6.75 1.87 -16.92
N ALA A 210 -7.82 2.65 -16.87
CA ALA A 210 -7.78 4.11 -17.02
C ALA A 210 -7.47 4.88 -15.72
N MET A 211 -7.61 4.22 -14.54
CA MET A 211 -7.40 4.92 -13.27
C MET A 211 -5.95 5.43 -13.12
N PRO A 212 -5.76 6.59 -12.47
CA PRO A 212 -4.44 7.14 -12.20
C PRO A 212 -3.59 6.19 -11.35
N ARG A 213 -2.28 6.23 -11.59
CA ARG A 213 -1.29 5.41 -10.90
C ARG A 213 -0.20 6.29 -10.34
N SER A 214 0.26 5.96 -9.14
CA SER A 214 1.38 6.63 -8.50
C SER A 214 2.35 5.62 -7.94
N PHE A 215 3.61 5.99 -7.83
CA PHE A 215 4.66 5.20 -7.20
C PHE A 215 5.34 6.04 -6.13
N ILE A 216 5.33 5.58 -4.88
CA ILE A 216 6.10 6.17 -3.78
C ILE A 216 7.37 5.36 -3.66
N TYR A 217 8.51 6.03 -3.78
CA TYR A 217 9.85 5.46 -3.70
C TYR A 217 10.57 5.96 -2.45
N CYS A 218 11.00 5.03 -1.60
CA CYS A 218 11.79 5.31 -0.40
C CYS A 218 13.27 5.25 -0.74
N ARG A 219 13.95 6.39 -0.64
CA ARG A 219 15.34 6.56 -1.12
C ARG A 219 16.38 5.70 -0.39
N GLN A 220 16.10 5.30 0.84
CA GLN A 220 16.98 4.45 1.64
C GLN A 220 16.55 2.98 1.69
N ASP A 221 15.60 2.56 0.84
CA ASP A 221 15.17 1.16 0.75
C ASP A 221 16.34 0.26 0.33
N LYS A 222 16.56 -0.81 1.09
CA LYS A 222 17.61 -1.82 0.86
C LYS A 222 17.05 -3.25 0.72
N ALA A 223 15.72 -3.42 0.74
CA ALA A 223 15.10 -4.74 0.62
C ALA A 223 15.43 -5.44 -0.70
N LEU A 224 15.60 -4.66 -1.78
CA LEU A 224 16.11 -5.13 -3.06
C LEU A 224 17.29 -4.25 -3.51
N PRO A 225 18.16 -4.76 -4.42
CA PRO A 225 19.24 -3.97 -4.98
C PRO A 225 18.74 -2.67 -5.63
N ALA A 226 19.55 -1.61 -5.58
CA ALA A 226 19.25 -0.33 -6.20
C ALA A 226 18.78 -0.50 -7.65
N GLY A 227 17.74 0.25 -8.02
CA GLY A 227 17.15 0.18 -9.35
C GLY A 227 16.03 -0.86 -9.52
N TYR A 228 15.81 -1.77 -8.56
CA TYR A 228 14.76 -2.79 -8.69
C TYR A 228 13.37 -2.19 -8.56
N PHE A 229 13.04 -1.47 -7.47
CA PHE A 229 11.74 -0.83 -7.32
C PHE A 229 11.59 0.34 -8.29
N HIS A 230 12.59 1.20 -8.36
CA HIS A 230 12.65 2.29 -9.34
C HIS A 230 14.04 2.34 -9.97
N PRO A 231 14.17 2.34 -11.33
CA PRO A 231 13.10 2.42 -12.32
C PRO A 231 12.53 1.07 -12.81
N ARG A 232 13.12 -0.11 -12.44
CA ARG A 232 12.77 -1.39 -13.06
C ARG A 232 11.28 -1.76 -12.91
N MET A 233 10.73 -1.68 -11.68
CA MET A 233 9.32 -2.01 -11.44
C MET A 233 8.39 -0.87 -11.84
N SER A 234 8.70 0.34 -11.41
CA SER A 234 7.84 1.51 -11.64
C SER A 234 7.63 1.80 -13.14
N SER A 235 8.63 1.56 -13.99
CA SER A 235 8.50 1.79 -15.45
C SER A 235 7.40 0.96 -16.11
N ARG A 236 6.99 -0.16 -15.49
CA ARG A 236 5.91 -1.02 -15.99
C ARG A 236 4.52 -0.43 -15.82
N LEU A 237 4.40 0.64 -15.02
CA LEU A 237 3.13 1.34 -14.80
C LEU A 237 2.69 2.19 -16.00
N GLY A 238 3.58 2.43 -16.97
CA GLY A 238 3.33 3.36 -18.08
C GLY A 238 3.36 4.81 -17.60
N LYS A 239 2.26 5.56 -17.76
CA LYS A 239 2.13 6.90 -17.20
C LYS A 239 1.76 6.78 -15.72
N PHE A 240 2.57 7.37 -14.84
CA PHE A 240 2.34 7.39 -13.40
C PHE A 240 2.95 8.65 -12.77
N LYS A 241 2.47 9.00 -11.58
CA LYS A 241 3.03 10.06 -10.75
C LYS A 241 4.10 9.48 -9.85
N MET A 242 5.32 10.02 -9.91
CA MET A 242 6.40 9.63 -9.01
C MET A 242 6.39 10.53 -7.77
N ILE A 243 6.51 9.91 -6.61
CA ILE A 243 6.70 10.59 -5.34
C ILE A 243 7.89 9.96 -4.63
N GLU A 244 8.80 10.78 -4.14
CA GLU A 244 9.93 10.33 -3.36
C GLU A 244 9.77 10.70 -1.89
N MET A 245 10.28 9.85 -1.02
CA MET A 245 10.40 10.13 0.41
C MET A 245 11.68 9.53 0.99
N ASP A 246 12.07 10.02 2.15
CA ASP A 246 13.12 9.39 2.95
C ASP A 246 12.56 8.22 3.75
N GLY A 247 13.37 7.19 3.94
CA GLY A 247 13.03 6.02 4.74
C GLY A 247 13.48 4.72 4.08
N GLY A 248 13.43 3.64 4.86
CA GLY A 248 13.69 2.28 4.44
C GLY A 248 12.43 1.61 3.90
N HIS A 249 12.52 0.29 3.68
CA HIS A 249 11.44 -0.50 3.12
C HIS A 249 10.17 -0.46 3.97
N GLU A 250 10.33 -0.51 5.29
CA GLU A 250 9.22 -0.57 6.25
C GLU A 250 8.86 0.83 6.78
N VAL A 251 8.79 1.80 5.90
CA VAL A 251 8.54 3.21 6.22
C VAL A 251 7.23 3.45 6.97
N MET A 252 6.25 2.53 6.86
CA MET A 252 5.00 2.58 7.63
C MET A 252 5.22 2.45 9.14
N PHE A 253 6.36 1.89 9.56
CA PHE A 253 6.73 1.78 10.97
C PHE A 253 7.61 2.95 11.44
N THR A 254 8.50 3.43 10.56
CA THR A 254 9.51 4.44 10.94
C THR A 254 9.02 5.87 10.71
N ARG A 255 8.16 6.09 9.70
CA ARG A 255 7.67 7.43 9.31
C ARG A 255 6.16 7.44 8.95
N PRO A 256 5.27 6.89 9.79
CA PRO A 256 3.86 6.67 9.42
C PRO A 256 3.10 7.96 9.09
N ALA A 257 3.42 9.07 9.75
CA ALA A 257 2.76 10.35 9.50
C ALA A 257 3.16 10.95 8.15
N GLU A 258 4.46 10.94 7.83
CA GLU A 258 4.96 11.38 6.53
C GLU A 258 4.45 10.49 5.40
N LEU A 259 4.44 9.16 5.60
CA LEU A 259 3.89 8.23 4.62
C LEU A 259 2.40 8.50 4.36
N ALA A 260 1.61 8.77 5.39
CA ALA A 260 0.19 9.10 5.20
C ALA A 260 0.02 10.37 4.34
N ASP A 261 0.85 11.40 4.56
CA ASP A 261 0.84 12.61 3.72
C ASP A 261 1.25 12.30 2.28
N LYS A 262 2.24 11.43 2.07
CA LYS A 262 2.67 10.99 0.73
C LYS A 262 1.60 10.15 0.03
N ILE A 263 0.87 9.31 0.74
CA ILE A 263 -0.27 8.55 0.19
C ILE A 263 -1.39 9.52 -0.26
N ILE A 264 -1.71 10.54 0.53
CA ILE A 264 -2.69 11.56 0.17
C ILE A 264 -2.21 12.33 -1.07
N GLU A 265 -0.94 12.78 -1.10
CA GLU A 265 -0.32 13.44 -2.25
C GLU A 265 -0.39 12.55 -3.50
N ALA A 266 -0.07 11.25 -3.38
CA ALA A 266 -0.07 10.28 -4.46
C ALA A 266 -1.47 10.04 -5.04
N SER A 267 -2.50 10.19 -4.24
CA SER A 267 -3.90 9.99 -4.62
C SER A 267 -4.59 11.25 -5.17
N SER A 268 -3.88 12.35 -5.26
CA SER A 268 -4.39 13.60 -5.84
C SER A 268 -3.91 13.72 -7.28
N ASP A 269 -4.76 14.29 -8.14
CA ASP A 269 -4.51 14.48 -9.57
C ASP A 269 -3.29 15.39 -9.85
#